data_06ffde471a34ed1376da133f8fd051f3
#
_entry.id   06ffde471a34ed1376da133f8fd051f3
#
_cell.length_a   1.000
_cell.length_b   1.000
_cell.length_c   1.000
_cell.angle_alpha   90.00
_cell.angle_beta   90.00
_cell.angle_gamma   90.00
#
_symmetry.space_group_name_H-M   'P 1'
#
loop_
_entity.id
_entity.type
_entity.pdbx_description
1 polymer ?
#
loop_
_entity_poly.entity_id
_entity_poly.type
_entity_poly.pdbx_seq_one_letter_code
_entity_poly.pdbx_strand_id
1 'polypeptide(L)'
;IIDKEVNIKLSDESSVVGKINRINNNVNRETQTVSVFVKSNSKKLSDGMYVDLDLSLKSIENSFKISRSMIKNDSIVHTVESMAVKNKIVNPEFFGDNYAIVTGLDDGDLVIKTQIPEIFEGMKVKIID
;
A
#
# COMPACT_ATOMS: atom_id res chain seq x y z
N ILE A 1 14.00 2.68 -9.47
CA ILE A 1 13.81 3.61 -8.32
C ILE A 1 14.90 4.69 -8.31
N ILE A 2 16.14 4.36 -8.72
CA ILE A 2 17.19 5.35 -8.91
C ILE A 2 16.75 6.40 -9.95
N ASP A 3 17.09 7.66 -9.72
CA ASP A 3 16.69 8.83 -10.50
C ASP A 3 15.19 9.19 -10.43
N LYS A 4 14.43 8.52 -9.58
CA LYS A 4 13.03 8.89 -9.35
C LYS A 4 12.94 10.21 -8.59
N GLU A 5 12.06 11.10 -9.05
CA GLU A 5 11.77 12.34 -8.35
C GLU A 5 10.98 12.07 -7.07
N VAL A 6 11.34 12.78 -6.02
CA VAL A 6 10.67 12.75 -4.74
C VAL A 6 10.39 14.16 -4.26
N ASN A 7 9.30 14.31 -3.51
CA ASN A 7 9.00 15.57 -2.84
C ASN A 7 9.62 15.57 -1.44
N ILE A 8 10.37 16.61 -1.16
CA ILE A 8 11.00 16.85 0.14
C ILE A 8 10.21 17.95 0.83
N LYS A 9 9.53 17.61 1.92
CA LYS A 9 8.76 18.57 2.72
C LYS A 9 9.65 19.15 3.82
N LEU A 10 9.73 20.46 3.87
CA LEU A 10 10.51 21.19 4.87
C LEU A 10 9.64 21.53 6.09
N SER A 11 10.27 21.90 7.18
CA SER A 11 9.58 22.26 8.43
C SER A 11 8.68 23.49 8.33
N ASP A 12 8.90 24.36 7.35
CA ASP A 12 8.06 25.52 7.05
C ASP A 12 6.87 25.19 6.14
N GLU A 13 6.59 23.90 5.91
CA GLU A 13 5.56 23.35 5.02
C GLU A 13 5.81 23.57 3.53
N SER A 14 6.91 24.21 3.14
CA SER A 14 7.32 24.26 1.75
C SER A 14 7.88 22.94 1.27
N SER A 15 7.86 22.72 -0.04
CA SER A 15 8.38 21.49 -0.65
C SER A 15 9.41 21.81 -1.71
N VAL A 16 10.42 20.97 -1.81
CA VAL A 16 11.42 21.01 -2.88
C VAL A 16 11.51 19.62 -3.53
N VAL A 17 11.99 19.58 -4.76
CA VAL A 17 12.12 18.34 -5.52
C VAL A 17 13.56 17.83 -5.41
N GLY A 18 13.67 16.53 -5.19
CA GLY A 18 14.95 15.82 -5.24
C GLY A 18 14.85 14.57 -6.10
N LYS A 19 15.95 13.92 -6.34
CA LYS A 19 16.01 12.62 -7.03
C LYS A 19 16.72 11.59 -6.16
N ILE A 20 16.22 10.39 -6.15
CA ILE A 20 16.86 9.27 -5.47
C ILE A 20 18.16 8.95 -6.19
N ASN A 21 19.27 9.14 -5.49
CA ASN A 21 20.60 8.91 -6.01
C ASN A 21 21.13 7.51 -5.71
N ARG A 22 20.85 7.02 -4.50
CA ARG A 22 21.31 5.71 -4.06
C ARG A 22 20.41 5.18 -2.95
N ILE A 23 20.21 3.86 -2.93
CA ILE A 23 19.53 3.14 -1.86
C ILE A 23 20.53 2.13 -1.30
N ASN A 24 20.71 2.14 0.01
CA ASN A 24 21.53 1.14 0.67
C ASN A 24 20.69 -0.12 0.88
N ASN A 25 21.15 -1.24 0.33
CA ASN A 25 20.41 -2.50 0.39
C ASN A 25 20.51 -3.21 1.76
N ASN A 26 21.37 -2.71 2.64
CA ASN A 26 21.50 -3.27 3.97
C ASN A 26 20.50 -2.64 4.93
N VAL A 27 19.62 -3.45 5.48
CA VAL A 27 18.68 -3.02 6.52
C VAL A 27 19.43 -2.92 7.85
N ASN A 28 19.34 -1.78 8.51
CA ASN A 28 19.81 -1.67 9.89
C ASN A 28 18.86 -2.48 10.79
N ARG A 29 19.39 -3.54 11.41
CA ARG A 29 18.56 -4.48 12.19
C ARG A 29 18.05 -3.88 13.50
N GLU A 30 18.76 -2.94 14.07
CA GLU A 30 18.37 -2.30 15.33
C GLU A 30 17.22 -1.32 15.13
N THR A 31 17.30 -0.50 14.09
CA THR A 31 16.30 0.52 13.78
C THR A 31 15.26 0.05 12.75
N GLN A 32 15.53 -1.05 12.07
CA GLN A 32 14.72 -1.57 10.94
C GLN A 32 14.56 -0.52 9.84
N THR A 33 15.60 0.21 9.56
CA THR A 33 15.62 1.26 8.55
C THR A 33 16.57 0.94 7.41
N VAL A 34 16.29 1.54 6.28
CA VAL A 34 17.14 1.51 5.08
C VAL A 34 17.55 2.94 4.77
N SER A 35 18.81 3.15 4.45
CA SER A 35 19.29 4.47 4.07
C SER A 35 19.01 4.75 2.61
N VAL A 36 18.33 5.86 2.35
CA VAL A 36 18.06 6.36 1.01
C VAL A 36 18.75 7.70 0.86
N PHE A 37 19.52 7.86 -0.20
CA PHE A 37 20.24 9.09 -0.51
C PHE A 37 19.53 9.84 -1.62
N VAL A 38 19.12 11.05 -1.33
CA VAL A 38 18.40 11.92 -2.24
C VAL A 38 19.24 13.15 -2.53
N LYS A 39 19.35 13.51 -3.80
CA LYS A 39 20.08 14.70 -4.24
C LYS A 39 19.11 15.76 -4.70
N SER A 40 19.29 16.98 -4.23
CA SER A 40 18.50 18.13 -4.65
C SER A 40 19.43 19.32 -4.91
N ASN A 41 19.05 20.13 -5.89
CA ASN A 41 19.74 21.38 -6.21
C ASN A 41 19.14 22.59 -5.51
N SER A 42 18.17 22.38 -4.62
CA SER A 42 17.50 23.48 -3.92
C SER A 42 18.42 24.15 -2.90
N LYS A 43 18.43 25.48 -2.93
CA LYS A 43 19.14 26.29 -1.93
C LYS A 43 18.41 26.38 -0.59
N LYS A 44 17.18 25.88 -0.52
CA LYS A 44 16.38 25.87 0.72
C LYS A 44 16.83 24.79 1.69
N LEU A 45 17.60 23.81 1.25
CA LEU A 45 18.14 22.76 2.08
C LEU A 45 19.44 23.18 2.74
N SER A 46 19.53 22.93 4.03
CA SER A 46 20.72 23.22 4.83
C SER A 46 21.16 21.98 5.59
N ASP A 47 22.45 21.89 5.87
CA ASP A 47 23.01 20.81 6.67
C ASP A 47 22.40 20.78 8.08
N GLY A 48 22.08 19.60 8.55
CA GLY A 48 21.46 19.39 9.86
C GLY A 48 19.95 19.60 9.91
N MET A 49 19.33 19.91 8.77
CA MET A 49 17.88 20.13 8.69
C MET A 49 17.12 18.80 8.67
N TYR A 50 16.01 18.73 9.42
CA TYR A 50 15.07 17.60 9.34
C TYR A 50 14.07 17.85 8.21
N VAL A 51 13.83 16.82 7.42
CA VAL A 51 12.91 16.89 6.29
C VAL A 51 12.08 15.60 6.22
N ASP A 52 10.89 15.70 5.66
CA ASP A 52 10.06 14.53 5.33
C ASP A 52 10.12 14.28 3.84
N LEU A 53 10.31 13.02 3.47
CA LEU A 53 10.31 12.60 2.08
C LEU A 53 9.01 11.89 1.75
N ASP A 54 8.34 12.36 0.71
CA ASP A 54 7.19 11.66 0.14
C ASP A 54 7.70 10.77 -1.00
N LEU A 55 7.83 9.50 -0.72
CA LEU A 55 8.24 8.49 -1.69
C LEU A 55 6.99 7.86 -2.30
N SER A 56 6.56 8.39 -3.44
CA SER A 56 5.51 7.72 -4.21
C SER A 56 6.04 6.41 -4.75
N LEU A 57 5.59 5.31 -4.19
CA LEU A 57 5.88 4.00 -4.73
C LEU A 57 5.25 3.87 -6.12
N LYS A 58 5.87 3.07 -6.96
CA LYS A 58 5.34 2.77 -8.29
C LYS A 58 3.88 2.32 -8.17
N SER A 59 2.96 2.96 -8.90
CA SER A 59 1.59 2.50 -8.90
C SER A 59 1.52 1.10 -9.50
N ILE A 60 0.78 0.22 -8.84
CA ILE A 60 0.55 -1.14 -9.30
C ILE A 60 -0.72 -1.11 -10.13
N GLU A 61 -0.62 -1.47 -11.40
CA GLU A 61 -1.77 -1.49 -12.31
C GLU A 61 -2.77 -2.56 -11.88
N ASN A 62 -4.06 -2.30 -12.11
CA ASN A 62 -5.16 -3.22 -11.80
C ASN A 62 -5.17 -3.65 -10.33
N SER A 63 -4.81 -2.75 -9.44
CA SER A 63 -4.79 -2.99 -8.00
C SER A 63 -5.93 -2.29 -7.29
N PHE A 64 -6.28 -2.85 -6.13
CA PHE A 64 -7.33 -2.32 -5.27
C PHE A 64 -6.83 -2.21 -3.84
N LYS A 65 -7.22 -1.14 -3.18
CA LYS A 65 -6.95 -0.96 -1.75
C LYS A 65 -8.13 -1.51 -0.97
N ILE A 66 -7.87 -2.50 -0.12
CA ILE A 66 -8.89 -3.11 0.74
C ILE A 66 -8.42 -3.12 2.19
N SER A 67 -9.35 -3.32 3.12
CA SER A 67 -8.99 -3.53 4.52
C SER A 67 -8.25 -4.85 4.67
N ARG A 68 -7.16 -4.83 5.41
CA ARG A 68 -6.35 -6.03 5.66
C ARG A 68 -7.15 -7.16 6.32
N SER A 69 -8.17 -6.82 7.13
CA SER A 69 -9.06 -7.79 7.76
C SER A 69 -9.93 -8.58 6.79
N MET A 70 -10.09 -8.11 5.55
CA MET A 70 -10.85 -8.83 4.52
C MET A 70 -10.10 -10.02 3.93
N ILE A 71 -8.77 -10.06 4.10
CA ILE A 71 -7.94 -11.12 3.54
C ILE A 71 -7.85 -12.27 4.54
N LYS A 72 -8.18 -13.47 4.07
CA LYS A 72 -8.07 -14.72 4.86
C LYS A 72 -6.95 -15.58 4.28
N ASN A 73 -6.22 -16.27 5.15
CA ASN A 73 -5.11 -17.15 4.75
C ASN A 73 -4.12 -16.47 3.80
N ASP A 74 -3.89 -15.17 3.99
CA ASP A 74 -2.94 -14.33 3.25
C ASP A 74 -3.25 -14.13 1.76
N SER A 75 -4.31 -14.73 1.21
CA SER A 75 -4.57 -14.67 -0.24
C SER A 75 -6.03 -14.82 -0.65
N ILE A 76 -6.95 -14.99 0.29
CA ILE A 76 -8.36 -15.25 -0.04
C ILE A 76 -9.22 -14.08 0.45
N VAL A 77 -10.07 -13.59 -0.43
CA VAL A 77 -11.17 -12.68 -0.06
C VAL A 77 -12.50 -13.36 -0.38
N HIS A 78 -13.52 -13.02 0.37
CA HIS A 78 -14.88 -13.48 0.11
C HIS A 78 -15.60 -12.43 -0.70
N THR A 79 -16.10 -12.82 -1.85
CA THR A 79 -16.91 -11.96 -2.72
C THR A 79 -18.36 -12.45 -2.74
N VAL A 80 -19.27 -11.61 -3.22
CA VAL A 80 -20.67 -11.96 -3.40
C VAL A 80 -20.98 -11.98 -4.89
N GLU A 81 -21.48 -13.11 -5.36
CA GLU A 81 -21.93 -13.28 -6.73
C GLU A 81 -23.28 -14.00 -6.68
N SER A 82 -24.30 -13.41 -7.29
CA SER A 82 -25.67 -13.96 -7.29
C SER A 82 -26.21 -14.25 -5.88
N MET A 83 -25.95 -13.34 -4.93
CA MET A 83 -26.37 -13.43 -3.51
C MET A 83 -25.77 -14.62 -2.75
N ALA A 84 -24.66 -15.15 -3.23
CA ALA A 84 -23.93 -16.23 -2.57
C ALA A 84 -22.45 -15.86 -2.43
N VAL A 85 -21.83 -16.40 -1.40
CA VAL A 85 -20.39 -16.21 -1.14
C VAL A 85 -19.56 -17.00 -2.14
N LYS A 86 -18.56 -16.35 -2.69
CA LYS A 86 -17.56 -16.97 -3.55
C LYS A 86 -16.17 -16.62 -3.03
N ASN A 87 -15.31 -17.60 -2.93
CA ASN A 87 -13.91 -17.37 -2.56
C ASN A 87 -13.13 -16.92 -3.78
N LYS A 88 -12.39 -15.85 -3.64
CA LYS A 88 -11.54 -15.34 -4.71
C LYS A 88 -10.11 -15.22 -4.23
N ILE A 89 -9.18 -15.72 -5.02
CA ILE A 89 -7.75 -15.62 -4.72
C ILE A 89 -7.24 -14.28 -5.20
N VAL A 90 -6.57 -13.56 -4.33
CA VAL A 90 -5.93 -12.29 -4.63
C VAL A 90 -4.44 -12.38 -4.36
N ASN A 91 -3.67 -11.51 -4.99
CA ASN A 91 -2.25 -11.38 -4.74
C ASN A 91 -1.99 -10.09 -3.95
N PRO A 92 -1.67 -10.19 -2.66
CA PRO A 92 -1.25 -9.02 -1.90
C PRO A 92 0.10 -8.52 -2.40
N GLU A 93 0.12 -7.31 -2.90
CA GLU A 93 1.34 -6.66 -3.40
C GLU A 93 1.99 -5.79 -2.34
N PHE A 94 1.20 -5.31 -1.37
CA PHE A 94 1.68 -4.49 -0.29
C PHE A 94 0.73 -4.58 0.91
N PHE A 95 1.29 -4.67 2.12
CA PHE A 95 0.54 -4.61 3.37
C PHE A 95 0.87 -3.33 4.12
N GLY A 96 -0.14 -2.49 4.37
CA GLY A 96 -0.07 -1.40 5.32
C GLY A 96 -0.50 -1.86 6.71
N ASP A 97 -0.64 -0.93 7.65
CA ASP A 97 -1.04 -1.26 9.03
C ASP A 97 -2.45 -1.88 9.09
N ASN A 98 -3.40 -1.28 8.40
CA ASN A 98 -4.80 -1.72 8.42
C ASN A 98 -5.39 -1.91 7.02
N TYR A 99 -4.57 -1.86 5.98
CA TYR A 99 -4.98 -2.03 4.60
C TYR A 99 -4.00 -2.89 3.83
N ALA A 100 -4.41 -3.34 2.66
CA ALA A 100 -3.55 -4.02 1.71
C ALA A 100 -3.85 -3.54 0.30
N ILE A 101 -2.83 -3.56 -0.55
CA ILE A 101 -2.97 -3.34 -2.00
C ILE A 101 -2.91 -4.71 -2.64
N VAL A 102 -3.96 -5.09 -3.34
CA VAL A 102 -4.08 -6.43 -3.93
C VAL A 102 -4.37 -6.34 -5.43
N THR A 103 -3.94 -7.35 -6.14
CA THR A 103 -4.36 -7.63 -7.53
C THR A 103 -5.18 -8.90 -7.56
N GLY A 104 -5.90 -9.14 -8.65
CA GLY A 104 -6.73 -10.33 -8.83
C GLY A 104 -8.22 -10.09 -8.65
N LEU A 105 -8.64 -8.90 -8.25
CA LEU A 105 -10.03 -8.48 -8.24
C LEU A 105 -10.38 -7.83 -9.57
N ASP A 106 -11.66 -7.89 -9.94
CA ASP A 106 -12.20 -7.23 -11.12
C ASP A 106 -13.05 -6.02 -10.70
N ASP A 107 -13.20 -5.06 -11.62
CA ASP A 107 -14.08 -3.93 -11.40
C ASP A 107 -15.52 -4.43 -11.18
N GLY A 108 -16.16 -3.92 -10.14
CA GLY A 108 -17.52 -4.32 -9.78
C GLY A 108 -17.61 -5.51 -8.83
N ASP A 109 -16.49 -6.14 -8.48
CA ASP A 109 -16.50 -7.19 -7.46
C ASP A 109 -16.98 -6.65 -6.12
N LEU A 110 -17.90 -7.37 -5.49
CA LEU A 110 -18.42 -7.06 -4.16
C LEU A 110 -17.66 -7.89 -3.13
N VAL A 111 -16.80 -7.25 -2.37
CA VAL A 111 -15.98 -7.91 -1.34
C VAL A 111 -16.67 -7.78 0.01
N ILE A 112 -16.77 -8.90 0.73
CA ILE A 112 -17.40 -8.93 2.05
C ILE A 112 -16.48 -8.26 3.08
N LYS A 113 -16.99 -7.20 3.69
CA LYS A 113 -16.30 -6.45 4.74
C LYS A 113 -16.63 -6.97 6.14
N THR A 114 -17.87 -7.40 6.33
CA THR A 114 -18.35 -7.88 7.63
C THR A 114 -17.74 -9.22 7.99
N GLN A 115 -17.31 -9.39 9.23
CA GLN A 115 -16.84 -10.69 9.73
C GLN A 115 -18.07 -11.59 9.94
N ILE A 116 -18.18 -12.63 9.11
CA ILE A 116 -19.25 -13.61 9.21
C ILE A 116 -18.67 -14.89 9.80
N PRO A 117 -19.14 -15.33 11.00
CA PRO A 117 -18.67 -16.59 11.58
C PRO A 117 -18.97 -17.78 10.65
N GLU A 118 -18.02 -18.70 10.55
CA GLU A 118 -18.18 -19.94 9.76
C GLU A 118 -18.56 -19.71 8.28
N ILE A 119 -18.08 -18.58 7.71
CA ILE A 119 -18.34 -18.28 6.30
C ILE A 119 -17.77 -19.39 5.39
N PHE A 120 -18.55 -19.79 4.40
CA PHE A 120 -18.15 -20.80 3.43
C PHE A 120 -18.60 -20.44 2.03
N GLU A 121 -17.94 -20.99 1.03
CA GLU A 121 -18.29 -20.77 -0.38
C GLU A 121 -19.68 -21.34 -0.69
N GLY A 122 -20.51 -20.56 -1.36
CA GLY A 122 -21.90 -20.91 -1.65
C GLY A 122 -22.89 -20.48 -0.59
N MET A 123 -22.43 -19.99 0.58
CA MET A 123 -23.31 -19.47 1.62
C MET A 123 -24.17 -18.33 1.05
N LYS A 124 -25.47 -18.41 1.26
CA LYS A 124 -26.38 -17.35 0.82
C LYS A 124 -26.27 -16.13 1.73
N VAL A 125 -26.11 -14.97 1.15
CA VAL A 125 -25.96 -13.72 1.88
C VAL A 125 -26.86 -12.64 1.27
N LYS A 126 -27.14 -11.62 2.08
CA LYS A 126 -27.89 -10.45 1.68
C LYS A 126 -27.00 -9.22 1.77
N ILE A 127 -27.05 -8.38 0.74
CA ILE A 127 -26.32 -7.12 0.75
C ILE A 127 -27.13 -6.11 1.57
N ILE A 128 -26.47 -5.49 2.55
CA ILE A 128 -27.03 -4.45 3.41
C ILE A 128 -26.27 -3.15 3.11
N ASP A 129 -27.01 -2.11 2.76
CA ASP A 129 -26.44 -0.76 2.53
C ASP A 129 -26.24 0.00 3.86
#